data_af02ed3476461c3252aae8d5116b2cb8
#
_entry.id   af02ed3476461c3252aae8d5116b2cb8
#
_cell.length_a   1.000
_cell.length_b   1.000
_cell.length_c   1.000
_cell.angle_alpha   90.00
_cell.angle_beta   90.00
_cell.angle_gamma   90.00
#
_symmetry.space_group_name_H-M   'P 1'
#
loop_
_entity.id
_entity.type
_entity.pdbx_description
1 polymer ?
#
loop_
_entity_poly.entity_id
_entity_poly.type
_entity_poly.pdbx_seq_one_letter_code
_entity_poly.pdbx_strand_id
1 'polypeptide(L)'
;LVRLNVIAKSGRAVEAAGDVHVLMLDKTGTITFGNRRCTALYAAPGVTAIELAQGALLASLADDTAEGKSIVEFIRGHHALPEPDARDITAVPFTAETRLSGVDCNAQVYRKGAVDSVLAFVGLKRGEVLPALSREIDKIAQSGGTPLLVCVQGKLLGAIHLKDVVKPGIRERFAELRKLGIRTVMVTGDNPLTAAAIAAEAGVDDVLAEATPEKKLARIRQEQNDGRLVAMCGDGANDAPALAQADVGMAMNDGTQAAREAANMVDLDSDPTKLLDVVQIGKELLVTRGALTTFSIANDVAKYFAILPALFATIYPQLGVLNVMHLNSPQSAILSAIVFNALIIVVLIPLALRGVRVQAASAAQLLRRNLLIYGLGGLVVPFVGIKLIDMLLTALHLV
;
A
#
# COMPACT_ATOMS: atom_id res chain seq x y z
N LEU A 1 11.55 -1.63 7.08
CA LEU A 1 10.12 -1.85 7.31
C LEU A 1 9.68 -1.37 8.69
N VAL A 2 10.38 -1.70 9.77
CA VAL A 2 10.01 -1.28 11.15
C VAL A 2 9.83 0.24 11.25
N ARG A 3 10.66 1.04 10.58
CA ARG A 3 10.51 2.52 10.53
C ARG A 3 9.27 2.98 9.80
N LEU A 4 8.67 2.11 8.98
CA LEU A 4 7.42 2.36 8.26
C LEU A 4 6.21 1.81 9.01
N ASN A 5 6.39 1.29 10.24
CA ASN A 5 5.36 0.58 10.98
C ASN A 5 4.76 -0.61 10.21
N VAL A 6 5.59 -1.29 9.40
CA VAL A 6 5.21 -2.53 8.69
C VAL A 6 5.98 -3.70 9.27
N ILE A 7 5.25 -4.72 9.71
CA ILE A 7 5.80 -5.98 10.21
C ILE A 7 5.77 -7.01 9.07
N ALA A 8 6.93 -7.52 8.69
CA ALA A 8 7.04 -8.66 7.79
C ALA A 8 7.28 -9.95 8.61
N LYS A 9 6.51 -10.99 8.33
CA LYS A 9 6.64 -12.30 9.00
C LYS A 9 7.80 -13.12 8.44
N SER A 10 8.29 -12.77 7.23
CA SER A 10 9.45 -13.44 6.63
C SER A 10 10.26 -12.49 5.76
N GLY A 11 11.58 -12.72 5.68
CA GLY A 11 12.46 -11.99 4.76
C GLY A 11 12.11 -12.25 3.28
N ARG A 12 11.60 -13.45 2.96
CA ARG A 12 11.17 -13.82 1.61
C ARG A 12 10.03 -12.93 1.10
N ALA A 13 9.08 -12.55 1.97
CA ALA A 13 8.00 -11.64 1.60
C ALA A 13 8.52 -10.25 1.22
N VAL A 14 9.58 -9.77 1.89
CA VAL A 14 10.21 -8.48 1.59
C VAL A 14 10.95 -8.52 0.24
N GLU A 15 11.64 -9.63 -0.05
CA GLU A 15 12.28 -9.83 -1.37
C GLU A 15 11.23 -9.90 -2.47
N ALA A 16 10.17 -10.69 -2.28
CA ALA A 16 9.07 -10.82 -3.24
C ALA A 16 8.39 -9.48 -3.53
N ALA A 17 8.26 -8.60 -2.53
CA ALA A 17 7.70 -7.26 -2.72
C ALA A 17 8.47 -6.43 -3.76
N GLY A 18 9.78 -6.63 -3.88
CA GLY A 18 10.61 -5.95 -4.89
C GLY A 18 10.33 -6.37 -6.33
N ASP A 19 9.80 -7.56 -6.53
CA ASP A 19 9.51 -8.14 -7.85
C ASP A 19 8.00 -8.19 -8.17
N VAL A 20 7.15 -7.54 -7.38
CA VAL A 20 5.71 -7.48 -7.62
C VAL A 20 5.40 -6.83 -8.98
N HIS A 21 4.54 -7.49 -9.74
CA HIS A 21 4.05 -7.02 -11.04
C HIS A 21 2.61 -6.50 -10.97
N VAL A 22 1.80 -7.10 -10.09
CA VAL A 22 0.38 -6.78 -9.93
C VAL A 22 0.08 -6.56 -8.47
N LEU A 23 -0.54 -5.41 -8.17
CA LEU A 23 -1.06 -5.08 -6.86
C LEU A 23 -2.57 -5.14 -6.88
N MET A 24 -3.15 -6.07 -6.15
CA MET A 24 -4.57 -6.19 -5.92
C MET A 24 -4.92 -5.54 -4.57
N LEU A 25 -5.90 -4.65 -4.58
CA LEU A 25 -6.32 -3.92 -3.38
C LEU A 25 -7.82 -4.10 -3.17
N ASP A 26 -8.21 -4.54 -1.98
CA ASP A 26 -9.62 -4.45 -1.60
C ASP A 26 -10.07 -2.99 -1.59
N LYS A 27 -11.32 -2.72 -1.92
CA LYS A 27 -11.85 -1.35 -1.92
C LYS A 27 -12.00 -0.82 -0.50
N THR A 28 -12.77 -1.54 0.31
CA THR A 28 -13.26 -1.11 1.63
C THR A 28 -12.13 -1.14 2.65
N GLY A 29 -11.96 -0.06 3.43
CA GLY A 29 -10.89 0.04 4.43
C GLY A 29 -9.48 0.18 3.84
N THR A 30 -9.27 -0.18 2.58
CA THR A 30 -7.98 -0.15 1.88
C THR A 30 -7.89 1.08 0.95
N ILE A 31 -8.57 1.10 -0.18
CA ILE A 31 -8.59 2.26 -1.11
C ILE A 31 -9.44 3.40 -0.53
N THR A 32 -10.55 3.04 0.12
CA THR A 32 -11.46 3.96 0.78
C THR A 32 -11.29 3.89 2.30
N PHE A 33 -11.90 4.82 3.03
CA PHE A 33 -11.87 4.78 4.49
C PHE A 33 -12.63 3.59 5.09
N GLY A 34 -13.46 2.90 4.30
CA GLY A 34 -14.30 1.80 4.76
C GLY A 34 -15.52 2.25 5.58
N ASN A 35 -15.55 3.51 5.98
CA ASN A 35 -16.64 4.17 6.68
C ASN A 35 -17.32 5.15 5.71
N ARG A 36 -18.65 5.06 5.63
CA ARG A 36 -19.42 6.01 4.83
C ARG A 36 -19.31 7.40 5.44
N ARG A 37 -18.85 8.37 4.66
CA ARG A 37 -18.74 9.76 5.09
C ARG A 37 -19.81 10.64 4.45
N CYS A 38 -20.28 11.65 5.18
CA CYS A 38 -21.19 12.66 4.65
C CYS A 38 -20.47 13.49 3.59
N THR A 39 -21.05 13.57 2.39
CA THR A 39 -20.48 14.31 1.26
C THR A 39 -21.39 15.44 0.79
N ALA A 40 -22.69 15.36 1.04
CA ALA A 40 -23.64 16.40 0.67
C ALA A 40 -24.92 16.30 1.48
N LEU A 41 -25.65 17.42 1.56
CA LEU A 41 -26.99 17.55 2.11
C LEU A 41 -27.94 18.07 1.02
N TYR A 42 -29.10 17.45 0.88
CA TYR A 42 -30.11 17.82 -0.11
C TYR A 42 -31.42 18.18 0.59
N ALA A 43 -31.74 19.47 0.64
CA ALA A 43 -32.94 19.97 1.32
C ALA A 43 -34.24 19.57 0.58
N ALA A 44 -35.27 19.23 1.32
CA ALA A 44 -36.59 19.03 0.75
C ALA A 44 -37.19 20.35 0.23
N PRO A 45 -38.07 20.33 -0.76
CA PRO A 45 -38.75 21.55 -1.22
C PRO A 45 -39.44 22.30 -0.08
N GLY A 46 -39.12 23.59 0.02
CA GLY A 46 -39.65 24.47 1.11
C GLY A 46 -38.87 24.38 2.44
N VAL A 47 -37.71 23.69 2.44
CA VAL A 47 -36.78 23.62 3.57
C VAL A 47 -35.49 24.34 3.16
N THR A 48 -34.95 25.18 4.03
CA THR A 48 -33.66 25.84 3.78
C THR A 48 -32.48 24.88 4.05
N ALA A 49 -31.34 25.14 3.43
CA ALA A 49 -30.13 24.37 3.69
C ALA A 49 -29.70 24.45 5.18
N ILE A 50 -29.97 25.59 5.84
CA ILE A 50 -29.66 25.81 7.25
C ILE A 50 -30.57 24.97 8.15
N GLU A 51 -31.87 24.90 7.86
CA GLU A 51 -32.82 24.06 8.62
C GLU A 51 -32.45 22.55 8.50
N LEU A 52 -32.11 22.09 7.30
CA LEU A 52 -31.65 20.74 7.13
C LEU A 52 -30.35 20.48 7.88
N ALA A 53 -29.37 21.38 7.78
CA ALA A 53 -28.10 21.23 8.46
C ALA A 53 -28.26 21.21 9.99
N GLN A 54 -29.09 22.07 10.55
CA GLN A 54 -29.41 22.06 11.99
C GLN A 54 -30.10 20.76 12.41
N GLY A 55 -31.11 20.31 11.66
CA GLY A 55 -31.80 19.04 11.94
C GLY A 55 -30.89 17.83 11.86
N ALA A 56 -30.02 17.78 10.84
CA ALA A 56 -29.04 16.73 10.67
C ALA A 56 -27.94 16.73 11.74
N LEU A 57 -27.49 17.92 12.17
CA LEU A 57 -26.53 18.08 13.26
C LEU A 57 -27.12 17.52 14.56
N LEU A 58 -28.31 18.01 14.96
CA LEU A 58 -28.98 17.57 16.18
C LEU A 58 -29.27 16.09 16.17
N ALA A 59 -29.78 15.53 15.07
CA ALA A 59 -30.03 14.10 14.93
C ALA A 59 -28.76 13.25 14.97
N SER A 60 -27.57 13.85 14.85
CA SER A 60 -26.28 13.13 14.81
C SER A 60 -25.42 13.35 16.06
N LEU A 61 -25.76 14.30 16.94
CA LEU A 61 -24.94 14.66 18.11
C LEU A 61 -24.68 13.47 19.07
N ALA A 62 -25.68 12.63 19.25
CA ALA A 62 -25.60 11.47 20.15
C ALA A 62 -25.31 10.15 19.40
N ASP A 63 -24.90 10.23 18.14
CA ASP A 63 -24.58 9.08 17.31
C ASP A 63 -23.07 8.87 17.27
N ASP A 64 -22.57 7.94 18.07
CA ASP A 64 -21.15 7.61 18.17
C ASP A 64 -20.59 6.80 16.99
N THR A 65 -21.44 6.43 16.02
CA THR A 65 -21.00 5.74 14.80
C THR A 65 -20.07 6.62 13.95
N ALA A 66 -19.26 6.00 13.10
CA ALA A 66 -18.40 6.73 12.17
C ALA A 66 -19.20 7.62 11.21
N GLU A 67 -20.38 7.14 10.78
CA GLU A 67 -21.32 7.91 9.97
C GLU A 67 -21.87 9.13 10.71
N GLY A 68 -22.30 8.96 11.97
CA GLY A 68 -22.79 10.05 12.81
C GLY A 68 -21.73 11.14 13.00
N LYS A 69 -20.53 10.77 13.39
CA LYS A 69 -19.38 11.68 13.54
C LYS A 69 -19.05 12.42 12.24
N SER A 70 -19.06 11.70 11.11
CA SER A 70 -18.82 12.31 9.79
C SER A 70 -19.88 13.35 9.40
N ILE A 71 -21.15 13.13 9.75
CA ILE A 71 -22.23 14.12 9.50
C ILE A 71 -21.97 15.39 10.32
N VAL A 72 -21.65 15.25 11.60
CA VAL A 72 -21.32 16.39 12.48
C VAL A 72 -20.11 17.15 11.94
N GLU A 73 -19.05 16.45 11.56
CA GLU A 73 -17.82 17.04 11.01
C GLU A 73 -18.09 17.80 9.70
N PHE A 74 -18.87 17.20 8.79
CA PHE A 74 -19.26 17.84 7.53
C PHE A 74 -20.04 19.12 7.76
N ILE A 75 -21.04 19.08 8.65
CA ILE A 75 -21.89 20.24 8.91
C ILE A 75 -21.09 21.37 9.56
N ARG A 76 -20.27 21.08 10.57
CA ARG A 76 -19.41 22.08 11.21
C ARG A 76 -18.38 22.70 10.27
N GLY A 77 -17.91 21.94 9.30
CA GLY A 77 -16.96 22.42 8.27
C GLY A 77 -17.59 23.30 7.19
N HIS A 78 -18.89 23.16 6.92
CA HIS A 78 -19.56 23.84 5.80
C HIS A 78 -20.64 24.86 6.22
N HIS A 79 -21.11 24.81 7.47
CA HIS A 79 -22.16 25.66 7.97
C HIS A 79 -21.76 26.27 9.31
N ALA A 80 -21.82 27.62 9.41
CA ALA A 80 -21.61 28.33 10.66
C ALA A 80 -22.93 28.28 11.49
N LEU A 81 -23.13 27.17 12.19
CA LEU A 81 -24.28 26.96 13.06
C LEU A 81 -23.90 27.25 14.53
N PRO A 82 -24.84 27.85 15.34
CA PRO A 82 -24.60 27.95 16.77
C PRO A 82 -24.51 26.57 17.41
N GLU A 83 -23.66 26.43 18.43
CA GLU A 83 -23.61 25.19 19.21
C GLU A 83 -24.99 24.95 19.88
N PRO A 84 -25.53 23.72 19.76
CA PRO A 84 -26.79 23.38 20.38
C PRO A 84 -26.67 23.42 21.90
N ASP A 85 -27.71 23.95 22.57
CA ASP A 85 -27.79 23.90 24.03
C ASP A 85 -28.05 22.46 24.48
N ALA A 86 -27.03 21.85 25.10
CA ALA A 86 -27.03 20.44 25.45
C ALA A 86 -27.85 20.09 26.71
N ARG A 87 -28.54 21.05 27.36
CA ARG A 87 -29.13 20.88 28.69
C ARG A 87 -30.34 19.96 28.73
N ASP A 88 -31.06 19.77 27.62
CA ASP A 88 -32.29 18.96 27.54
C ASP A 88 -32.27 17.99 26.36
N ILE A 89 -31.13 17.34 26.11
CA ILE A 89 -31.00 16.37 25.01
C ILE A 89 -31.17 14.94 25.54
N THR A 90 -32.23 14.26 25.09
CA THR A 90 -32.39 12.82 25.29
C THR A 90 -31.94 12.09 24.03
N ALA A 91 -30.90 11.29 24.15
CA ALA A 91 -30.32 10.52 23.03
C ALA A 91 -31.21 9.33 22.63
N VAL A 92 -31.41 9.14 21.32
CA VAL A 92 -32.01 7.96 20.75
C VAL A 92 -30.94 7.24 19.90
N PRO A 93 -30.26 6.22 20.46
CA PRO A 93 -29.18 5.54 19.78
C PRO A 93 -29.66 4.77 18.56
N PHE A 94 -28.77 4.58 17.57
CA PHE A 94 -29.04 3.73 16.42
C PHE A 94 -29.19 2.27 16.84
N THR A 95 -30.23 1.61 16.32
CA THR A 95 -30.40 0.16 16.43
C THR A 95 -30.59 -0.46 15.05
N ALA A 96 -30.11 -1.69 14.85
CA ALA A 96 -30.29 -2.40 13.59
C ALA A 96 -31.78 -2.71 13.29
N GLU A 97 -32.60 -2.77 14.31
CA GLU A 97 -34.03 -3.06 14.24
C GLU A 97 -34.80 -1.84 13.72
N THR A 98 -34.62 -0.68 14.35
CA THR A 98 -35.32 0.55 13.97
C THR A 98 -34.68 1.23 12.76
N ARG A 99 -33.35 1.11 12.60
CA ARG A 99 -32.52 1.82 11.60
C ARG A 99 -32.70 3.34 11.68
N LEU A 100 -32.98 3.85 12.88
CA LEU A 100 -33.15 5.26 13.21
C LEU A 100 -32.20 5.63 14.33
N SER A 101 -31.74 6.87 14.32
CA SER A 101 -31.07 7.53 15.45
C SER A 101 -31.51 8.98 15.55
N GLY A 102 -31.26 9.62 16.67
CA GLY A 102 -31.60 11.03 16.81
C GLY A 102 -31.58 11.50 18.25
N VAL A 103 -32.24 12.62 18.49
CA VAL A 103 -32.39 13.20 19.81
C VAL A 103 -33.79 13.78 19.99
N ASP A 104 -34.24 13.83 21.24
CA ASP A 104 -35.39 14.63 21.67
C ASP A 104 -34.84 15.83 22.44
N CYS A 105 -35.12 17.04 21.98
CA CYS A 105 -34.58 18.28 22.52
C CYS A 105 -35.62 19.38 22.43
N ASN A 106 -35.86 20.13 23.54
CA ASN A 106 -36.80 21.25 23.60
C ASN A 106 -38.21 20.91 23.07
N ALA A 107 -38.75 19.77 23.46
CA ALA A 107 -40.03 19.23 23.00
C ALA A 107 -40.09 18.95 21.47
N GLN A 108 -38.96 18.96 20.77
CA GLN A 108 -38.84 18.58 19.36
C GLN A 108 -38.15 17.24 19.21
N VAL A 109 -38.64 16.45 18.27
CA VAL A 109 -38.15 15.10 17.96
C VAL A 109 -37.36 15.12 16.65
N TYR A 110 -36.05 14.93 16.74
CA TYR A 110 -35.15 14.88 15.60
C TYR A 110 -34.79 13.43 15.30
N ARG A 111 -35.02 12.97 14.10
CA ARG A 111 -34.65 11.61 13.67
C ARG A 111 -33.93 11.64 12.33
N LYS A 112 -32.94 10.77 12.20
CA LYS A 112 -32.31 10.43 10.94
C LYS A 112 -32.22 8.91 10.79
N GLY A 113 -32.14 8.42 9.57
CA GLY A 113 -31.97 6.99 9.32
C GLY A 113 -32.25 6.57 7.90
N ALA A 114 -32.37 5.26 7.70
CA ALA A 114 -32.68 4.69 6.41
C ALA A 114 -34.00 5.26 5.86
N VAL A 115 -34.07 5.41 4.53
CA VAL A 115 -35.21 6.05 3.86
C VAL A 115 -36.54 5.44 4.32
N ASP A 116 -36.66 4.12 4.23
CA ASP A 116 -37.92 3.44 4.56
C ASP A 116 -38.28 3.56 6.05
N SER A 117 -37.27 3.54 6.94
CA SER A 117 -37.47 3.68 8.39
C SER A 117 -37.97 5.09 8.77
N VAL A 118 -37.35 6.14 8.18
CA VAL A 118 -37.81 7.52 8.43
C VAL A 118 -39.20 7.75 7.84
N LEU A 119 -39.47 7.23 6.63
CA LEU A 119 -40.80 7.34 6.02
C LEU A 119 -41.87 6.66 6.87
N ALA A 120 -41.60 5.46 7.38
CA ALA A 120 -42.50 4.78 8.30
C ALA A 120 -42.71 5.59 9.59
N PHE A 121 -41.67 6.19 10.14
CA PHE A 121 -41.74 7.04 11.34
C PHE A 121 -42.62 8.29 11.15
N VAL A 122 -42.55 8.91 9.97
CA VAL A 122 -43.35 10.09 9.65
C VAL A 122 -44.75 9.74 9.08
N GLY A 123 -45.03 8.45 8.88
CA GLY A 123 -46.33 7.97 8.36
C GLY A 123 -46.50 8.17 6.86
N LEU A 124 -45.39 8.27 6.08
CA LEU A 124 -45.41 8.46 4.64
C LEU A 124 -44.99 7.18 3.91
N LYS A 125 -45.56 6.94 2.72
CA LYS A 125 -45.10 5.93 1.78
C LYS A 125 -44.10 6.52 0.78
N ARG A 126 -43.27 5.66 0.16
CA ARG A 126 -42.26 6.08 -0.82
C ARG A 126 -42.85 6.94 -1.96
N GLY A 127 -44.01 6.61 -2.44
CA GLY A 127 -44.72 7.35 -3.51
C GLY A 127 -45.28 8.72 -3.08
N GLU A 128 -45.33 9.02 -1.79
CA GLU A 128 -45.86 10.28 -1.22
C GLU A 128 -44.73 11.30 -0.96
N VAL A 129 -43.46 10.87 -1.15
CA VAL A 129 -42.31 11.77 -1.07
C VAL A 129 -42.33 12.73 -2.25
N LEU A 130 -42.07 14.02 -1.98
CA LEU A 130 -42.02 15.05 -3.02
C LEU A 130 -41.07 14.65 -4.15
N PRO A 131 -41.47 14.77 -5.44
CA PRO A 131 -40.70 14.24 -6.58
C PRO A 131 -39.27 14.75 -6.67
N ALA A 132 -39.01 15.98 -6.18
CA ALA A 132 -37.66 16.54 -6.18
C ALA A 132 -36.75 15.81 -5.18
N LEU A 133 -37.22 15.55 -3.96
CA LEU A 133 -36.46 14.81 -2.95
C LEU A 133 -36.31 13.33 -3.34
N SER A 134 -37.36 12.71 -3.90
CA SER A 134 -37.29 11.32 -4.38
C SER A 134 -36.22 11.16 -5.44
N ARG A 135 -36.11 12.09 -6.39
CA ARG A 135 -35.04 12.06 -7.42
C ARG A 135 -33.64 12.14 -6.82
N GLU A 136 -33.44 12.98 -5.81
CA GLU A 136 -32.12 13.06 -5.16
C GLU A 136 -31.78 11.78 -4.39
N ILE A 137 -32.74 11.18 -3.70
CA ILE A 137 -32.57 9.87 -3.03
C ILE A 137 -32.15 8.80 -4.05
N ASP A 138 -32.84 8.77 -5.21
CA ASP A 138 -32.54 7.77 -6.25
C ASP A 138 -31.17 8.00 -6.91
N LYS A 139 -30.77 9.26 -7.14
CA LYS A 139 -29.44 9.63 -7.62
C LYS A 139 -28.33 9.20 -6.64
N ILE A 140 -28.53 9.46 -5.33
CA ILE A 140 -27.57 9.01 -4.31
C ILE A 140 -27.41 7.49 -4.38
N ALA A 141 -28.52 6.75 -4.40
CA ALA A 141 -28.48 5.30 -4.47
C ALA A 141 -27.83 4.78 -5.77
N GLN A 142 -28.13 5.40 -6.92
CA GLN A 142 -27.53 5.06 -8.22
C GLN A 142 -26.02 5.35 -8.29
N SER A 143 -25.54 6.37 -7.56
CA SER A 143 -24.12 6.69 -7.46
C SER A 143 -23.33 5.75 -6.52
N GLY A 144 -23.98 4.73 -5.95
CA GLY A 144 -23.38 3.83 -4.95
C GLY A 144 -23.30 4.43 -3.55
N GLY A 145 -23.88 5.61 -3.34
CA GLY A 145 -24.04 6.23 -2.03
C GLY A 145 -25.21 5.65 -1.23
N THR A 146 -25.23 5.98 0.07
CA THR A 146 -26.33 5.62 0.96
C THR A 146 -27.10 6.89 1.32
N PRO A 147 -28.36 7.02 0.90
CA PRO A 147 -29.21 8.12 1.33
C PRO A 147 -29.74 7.86 2.75
N LEU A 148 -29.57 8.84 3.64
CA LEU A 148 -30.30 8.89 4.90
C LEU A 148 -31.29 10.06 4.85
N LEU A 149 -32.48 9.88 5.40
CA LEU A 149 -33.45 10.97 5.58
C LEU A 149 -33.30 11.60 6.96
N VAL A 150 -33.64 12.89 7.03
CA VAL A 150 -33.76 13.67 8.27
C VAL A 150 -35.16 14.19 8.40
N CYS A 151 -35.74 14.05 9.59
CA CYS A 151 -37.04 14.62 9.92
C CYS A 151 -37.04 15.28 11.29
N VAL A 152 -37.94 16.27 11.46
CA VAL A 152 -38.21 16.98 12.71
C VAL A 152 -39.72 17.05 12.87
N GLN A 153 -40.25 16.66 14.04
CA GLN A 153 -41.70 16.71 14.35
C GLN A 153 -42.57 16.07 13.23
N GLY A 154 -42.13 14.99 12.64
CA GLY A 154 -42.84 14.34 11.54
C GLY A 154 -42.74 15.04 10.17
N LYS A 155 -42.02 16.16 10.05
CA LYS A 155 -41.76 16.83 8.78
C LYS A 155 -40.41 16.40 8.22
N LEU A 156 -40.36 15.95 6.97
CA LEU A 156 -39.12 15.66 6.27
C LEU A 156 -38.33 16.95 5.98
N LEU A 157 -37.07 17.03 6.40
CA LEU A 157 -36.17 18.13 6.11
C LEU A 157 -35.36 17.92 4.85
N GLY A 158 -34.96 16.68 4.54
CA GLY A 158 -34.14 16.38 3.36
C GLY A 158 -33.38 15.07 3.49
N ALA A 159 -32.39 14.91 2.61
CA ALA A 159 -31.55 13.73 2.54
C ALA A 159 -30.06 14.07 2.80
N ILE A 160 -29.39 13.16 3.49
CA ILE A 160 -27.93 13.15 3.68
C ILE A 160 -27.35 12.14 2.71
N HIS A 161 -26.33 12.53 1.96
CA HIS A 161 -25.56 11.63 1.08
C HIS A 161 -24.35 11.09 1.84
N LEU A 162 -24.39 9.82 2.18
CA LEU A 162 -23.23 9.11 2.68
C LEU A 162 -22.56 8.35 1.54
N LYS A 163 -21.27 8.52 1.38
CA LYS A 163 -20.46 7.83 0.37
C LYS A 163 -19.18 7.29 1.03
N ASP A 164 -18.73 6.14 0.53
CA ASP A 164 -17.40 5.63 0.87
C ASP A 164 -16.36 6.45 0.07
N VAL A 165 -15.54 7.20 0.78
CA VAL A 165 -14.65 8.21 0.19
C VAL A 165 -13.27 7.59 -0.03
N VAL A 166 -12.71 7.80 -1.22
CA VAL A 166 -11.33 7.44 -1.56
C VAL A 166 -10.36 8.20 -0.65
N LYS A 167 -9.37 7.50 -0.11
CA LYS A 167 -8.33 8.11 0.74
C LYS A 167 -7.54 9.16 -0.03
N PRO A 168 -7.22 10.32 0.55
CA PRO A 168 -6.45 11.36 -0.11
C PRO A 168 -5.04 10.87 -0.45
N GLY A 169 -4.49 11.32 -1.59
CA GLY A 169 -3.12 10.99 -2.02
C GLY A 169 -2.96 9.60 -2.66
N ILE A 170 -4.02 8.75 -2.68
CA ILE A 170 -3.90 7.39 -3.20
C ILE A 170 -3.68 7.37 -4.72
N ARG A 171 -4.27 8.32 -5.44
CA ARG A 171 -4.14 8.45 -6.89
C ARG A 171 -2.70 8.73 -7.31
N GLU A 172 -2.03 9.61 -6.60
CA GLU A 172 -0.63 9.97 -6.79
C GLU A 172 0.27 8.76 -6.54
N ARG A 173 -0.01 8.02 -5.48
CA ARG A 173 0.73 6.80 -5.13
C ARG A 173 0.55 5.70 -6.18
N PHE A 174 -0.65 5.53 -6.73
CA PHE A 174 -0.85 4.58 -7.82
C PHE A 174 -0.14 5.01 -9.12
N ALA A 175 -0.05 6.32 -9.39
CA ALA A 175 0.76 6.82 -10.48
C ALA A 175 2.27 6.54 -10.29
N GLU A 176 2.78 6.59 -9.06
CA GLU A 176 4.16 6.21 -8.73
C GLU A 176 4.40 4.69 -8.92
N LEU A 177 3.48 3.83 -8.46
CA LEU A 177 3.53 2.37 -8.70
C LEU A 177 3.57 2.04 -10.18
N ARG A 178 2.76 2.72 -10.99
CA ARG A 178 2.73 2.54 -12.44
C ARG A 178 4.08 2.89 -13.10
N LYS A 179 4.77 3.93 -12.62
CA LYS A 179 6.14 4.27 -13.07
C LYS A 179 7.15 3.17 -12.74
N LEU A 180 6.91 2.41 -11.69
CA LEU A 180 7.72 1.24 -11.32
C LEU A 180 7.34 -0.04 -12.10
N GLY A 181 6.37 0.05 -13.02
CA GLY A 181 5.90 -1.08 -13.83
C GLY A 181 4.89 -1.98 -13.11
N ILE A 182 4.29 -1.52 -12.00
CA ILE A 182 3.31 -2.28 -11.22
C ILE A 182 1.91 -1.89 -11.66
N ARG A 183 1.10 -2.89 -12.05
CA ARG A 183 -0.31 -2.71 -12.40
C ARG A 183 -1.17 -2.83 -11.14
N THR A 184 -2.08 -1.87 -10.96
CA THR A 184 -3.00 -1.82 -9.82
C THR A 184 -4.39 -2.33 -10.21
N VAL A 185 -4.95 -3.21 -9.38
CA VAL A 185 -6.28 -3.81 -9.59
C VAL A 185 -7.13 -3.59 -8.34
N MET A 186 -8.20 -2.84 -8.46
CA MET A 186 -9.18 -2.73 -7.37
C MET A 186 -10.08 -3.96 -7.34
N VAL A 187 -10.30 -4.49 -6.15
CA VAL A 187 -11.18 -5.64 -5.92
C VAL A 187 -12.34 -5.19 -5.05
N THR A 188 -13.58 -5.45 -5.46
CA THR A 188 -14.76 -5.03 -4.71
C THR A 188 -15.97 -5.94 -4.96
N GLY A 189 -16.81 -6.09 -3.95
CA GLY A 189 -18.13 -6.73 -4.09
C GLY A 189 -19.19 -5.86 -4.75
N ASP A 190 -18.90 -4.59 -5.06
CA ASP A 190 -19.83 -3.67 -5.70
C ASP A 190 -20.18 -4.11 -7.14
N ASN A 191 -21.30 -3.59 -7.65
CA ASN A 191 -21.66 -3.74 -9.04
C ASN A 191 -20.65 -3.01 -9.96
N PRO A 192 -20.58 -3.41 -11.25
CA PRO A 192 -19.57 -2.85 -12.19
C PRO A 192 -19.61 -1.34 -12.36
N LEU A 193 -20.78 -0.70 -12.30
CA LEU A 193 -20.93 0.75 -12.47
C LEU A 193 -20.33 1.52 -11.29
N THR A 194 -20.67 1.13 -10.07
CA THR A 194 -20.11 1.73 -8.84
C THR A 194 -18.61 1.49 -8.76
N ALA A 195 -18.18 0.26 -9.06
CA ALA A 195 -16.77 -0.10 -9.07
C ALA A 195 -15.96 0.74 -10.08
N ALA A 196 -16.47 0.93 -11.30
CA ALA A 196 -15.83 1.74 -12.33
C ALA A 196 -15.70 3.22 -11.90
N ALA A 197 -16.72 3.80 -11.25
CA ALA A 197 -16.67 5.18 -10.78
C ALA A 197 -15.57 5.38 -9.71
N ILE A 198 -15.48 4.48 -8.73
CA ILE A 198 -14.48 4.53 -7.66
C ILE A 198 -13.08 4.28 -8.23
N ALA A 199 -12.95 3.34 -9.15
CA ALA A 199 -11.69 3.05 -9.83
C ALA A 199 -11.13 4.24 -10.60
N ALA A 200 -12.00 4.97 -11.31
CA ALA A 200 -11.63 6.19 -12.03
C ALA A 200 -11.21 7.30 -11.06
N GLU A 201 -11.91 7.44 -9.92
CA GLU A 201 -11.57 8.39 -8.86
C GLU A 201 -10.22 8.06 -8.23
N ALA A 202 -9.98 6.79 -7.87
CA ALA A 202 -8.74 6.31 -7.28
C ALA A 202 -7.57 6.23 -8.27
N GLY A 203 -7.85 6.13 -9.58
CA GLY A 203 -6.84 6.03 -10.62
C GLY A 203 -6.17 4.67 -10.73
N VAL A 204 -6.88 3.58 -10.42
CA VAL A 204 -6.40 2.20 -10.62
C VAL A 204 -6.44 1.81 -12.10
N ASP A 205 -5.65 0.77 -12.46
CA ASP A 205 -5.52 0.34 -13.86
C ASP A 205 -6.61 -0.65 -14.29
N ASP A 206 -7.15 -1.43 -13.35
CA ASP A 206 -8.12 -2.49 -13.62
C ASP A 206 -9.05 -2.69 -12.42
N VAL A 207 -10.18 -3.36 -12.63
CA VAL A 207 -11.22 -3.59 -11.61
C VAL A 207 -11.74 -5.02 -11.68
N LEU A 208 -11.82 -5.66 -10.53
CA LEU A 208 -12.58 -6.89 -10.31
C LEU A 208 -13.84 -6.56 -9.50
N ALA A 209 -14.95 -6.32 -10.18
CA ALA A 209 -16.25 -6.06 -9.57
C ALA A 209 -16.97 -7.38 -9.21
N GLU A 210 -18.00 -7.30 -8.34
CA GLU A 210 -18.77 -8.48 -7.86
C GLU A 210 -17.86 -9.62 -7.40
N ALA A 211 -16.75 -9.24 -6.72
CA ALA A 211 -15.74 -10.17 -6.30
C ALA A 211 -16.17 -10.98 -5.09
N THR A 212 -16.28 -12.30 -5.26
CA THR A 212 -16.37 -13.25 -4.15
C THR A 212 -14.97 -13.68 -3.71
N PRO A 213 -14.77 -14.29 -2.52
CA PRO A 213 -13.48 -14.83 -2.11
C PRO A 213 -12.86 -15.76 -3.15
N GLU A 214 -13.68 -16.60 -3.81
CA GLU A 214 -13.25 -17.52 -4.86
C GLU A 214 -12.77 -16.79 -6.11
N LYS A 215 -13.48 -15.73 -6.53
CA LYS A 215 -13.08 -14.89 -7.67
C LYS A 215 -11.76 -14.16 -7.38
N LYS A 216 -11.57 -13.64 -6.15
CA LYS A 216 -10.31 -13.02 -5.71
C LYS A 216 -9.15 -14.01 -5.84
N LEU A 217 -9.33 -15.21 -5.29
CA LEU A 217 -8.34 -16.29 -5.34
C LEU A 217 -8.03 -16.73 -6.78
N ALA A 218 -9.05 -16.91 -7.62
CA ALA A 218 -8.91 -17.30 -9.02
C ALA A 218 -8.11 -16.24 -9.81
N ARG A 219 -8.37 -14.95 -9.58
CA ARG A 219 -7.63 -13.87 -10.23
C ARG A 219 -6.15 -13.87 -9.85
N ILE A 220 -5.81 -14.07 -8.56
CA ILE A 220 -4.42 -14.16 -8.11
C ILE A 220 -3.72 -15.33 -8.81
N ARG A 221 -4.34 -16.51 -8.83
CA ARG A 221 -3.79 -17.70 -9.48
C ARG A 221 -3.59 -17.51 -10.99
N GLN A 222 -4.51 -16.81 -11.64
CA GLN A 222 -4.37 -16.47 -13.07
C GLN A 222 -3.13 -15.62 -13.31
N GLU A 223 -2.92 -14.54 -12.55
CA GLU A 223 -1.75 -13.68 -12.68
C GLU A 223 -0.45 -14.45 -12.39
N GLN A 224 -0.46 -15.32 -11.36
CA GLN A 224 0.68 -16.17 -11.01
C GLN A 224 1.00 -17.21 -12.09
N ASN A 225 -0.02 -17.80 -12.73
CA ASN A 225 0.18 -18.74 -13.86
C ASN A 225 0.79 -18.04 -15.08
N ASP A 226 0.52 -16.73 -15.24
CA ASP A 226 1.15 -15.90 -16.28
C ASP A 226 2.60 -15.50 -15.91
N GLY A 227 3.15 -16.01 -14.82
CA GLY A 227 4.51 -15.73 -14.34
C GLY A 227 4.65 -14.38 -13.63
N ARG A 228 3.55 -13.77 -13.16
CA ARG A 228 3.58 -12.49 -12.46
C ARG A 228 3.51 -12.70 -10.95
N LEU A 229 4.32 -11.96 -10.19
CA LEU A 229 4.20 -11.91 -8.75
C LEU A 229 3.09 -10.93 -8.35
N VAL A 230 2.23 -11.38 -7.44
CA VAL A 230 1.03 -10.66 -7.01
C VAL A 230 1.18 -10.22 -5.55
N ALA A 231 0.95 -8.93 -5.30
CA ALA A 231 0.68 -8.42 -3.96
C ALA A 231 -0.84 -8.26 -3.78
N MET A 232 -1.35 -8.61 -2.60
CA MET A 232 -2.75 -8.40 -2.20
C MET A 232 -2.79 -7.62 -0.90
N CYS A 233 -3.59 -6.54 -0.88
CA CYS A 233 -3.94 -5.80 0.34
C CYS A 233 -5.41 -5.98 0.65
N GLY A 234 -5.73 -6.24 1.91
CA GLY A 234 -7.11 -6.38 2.38
C GLY A 234 -7.19 -6.38 3.91
N ASP A 235 -8.39 -6.19 4.44
CA ASP A 235 -8.68 -6.10 5.88
C ASP A 235 -9.75 -7.10 6.35
N GLY A 236 -10.54 -7.65 5.45
CA GLY A 236 -11.67 -8.53 5.74
C GLY A 236 -11.29 -10.02 5.93
N ALA A 237 -12.12 -10.75 6.67
CA ALA A 237 -11.99 -12.22 6.76
C ALA A 237 -12.18 -12.91 5.40
N ASN A 238 -12.94 -12.30 4.50
CA ASN A 238 -13.16 -12.72 3.12
C ASN A 238 -11.91 -12.56 2.24
N ASP A 239 -10.91 -11.78 2.69
CA ASP A 239 -9.64 -11.58 2.01
C ASP A 239 -8.58 -12.61 2.44
N ALA A 240 -8.77 -13.28 3.57
CA ALA A 240 -7.78 -14.20 4.12
C ALA A 240 -7.28 -15.26 3.13
N PRO A 241 -8.12 -15.94 2.33
CA PRO A 241 -7.64 -16.89 1.32
C PRO A 241 -6.79 -16.22 0.22
N ALA A 242 -7.16 -15.00 -0.20
CA ALA A 242 -6.45 -14.22 -1.20
C ALA A 242 -5.10 -13.71 -0.66
N LEU A 243 -5.07 -13.23 0.59
CA LEU A 243 -3.86 -12.79 1.29
C LEU A 243 -2.85 -13.93 1.47
N ALA A 244 -3.33 -15.14 1.78
CA ALA A 244 -2.49 -16.33 1.93
C ALA A 244 -1.93 -16.84 0.58
N GLN A 245 -2.70 -16.71 -0.50
CA GLN A 245 -2.29 -17.15 -1.85
C GLN A 245 -1.31 -16.18 -2.50
N ALA A 246 -1.43 -14.88 -2.25
CA ALA A 246 -0.58 -13.88 -2.86
C ALA A 246 0.90 -14.06 -2.45
N ASP A 247 1.83 -13.70 -3.34
CA ASP A 247 3.27 -13.73 -3.05
C ASP A 247 3.60 -12.74 -1.92
N VAL A 248 2.90 -11.62 -1.90
CA VAL A 248 2.91 -10.61 -0.83
C VAL A 248 1.48 -10.35 -0.38
N GLY A 249 1.10 -10.85 0.79
CA GLY A 249 -0.17 -10.54 1.44
C GLY A 249 0.03 -9.52 2.54
N MET A 250 -0.56 -8.32 2.41
CA MET A 250 -0.50 -7.26 3.41
C MET A 250 -1.87 -7.05 4.03
N ALA A 251 -1.99 -7.30 5.32
CA ALA A 251 -3.20 -7.00 6.07
C ALA A 251 -3.09 -5.65 6.77
N MET A 252 -4.22 -4.96 6.91
CA MET A 252 -4.33 -3.75 7.70
C MET A 252 -4.42 -4.09 9.20
N ASN A 253 -3.90 -3.23 10.07
CA ASN A 253 -3.97 -3.43 11.53
C ASN A 253 -5.42 -3.47 12.04
N ASP A 254 -6.27 -2.61 11.49
CA ASP A 254 -7.70 -2.55 11.83
C ASP A 254 -8.51 -3.70 11.21
N GLY A 255 -7.85 -4.52 10.40
CA GLY A 255 -8.46 -5.69 9.77
C GLY A 255 -8.75 -6.83 10.74
N THR A 256 -9.50 -7.81 10.28
CA THR A 256 -9.87 -8.99 11.06
C THR A 256 -8.64 -9.82 11.45
N GLN A 257 -8.75 -10.57 12.55
CA GLN A 257 -7.69 -11.49 12.98
C GLN A 257 -7.34 -12.49 11.88
N ALA A 258 -8.34 -13.03 11.18
CA ALA A 258 -8.15 -13.97 10.08
C ALA A 258 -7.31 -13.38 8.93
N ALA A 259 -7.56 -12.12 8.54
CA ALA A 259 -6.77 -11.44 7.53
C ALA A 259 -5.33 -11.24 8.00
N ARG A 260 -5.13 -10.77 9.24
CA ARG A 260 -3.79 -10.59 9.80
C ARG A 260 -3.01 -11.90 9.92
N GLU A 261 -3.64 -13.00 10.29
CA GLU A 261 -2.96 -14.31 10.40
C GLU A 261 -2.58 -14.87 9.02
N ALA A 262 -3.45 -14.72 8.02
CA ALA A 262 -3.24 -15.19 6.66
C ALA A 262 -2.14 -14.40 5.90
N ALA A 263 -2.03 -13.11 6.17
CA ALA A 263 -1.07 -12.24 5.51
C ALA A 263 0.38 -12.53 5.95
N ASN A 264 1.35 -12.32 5.07
CA ASN A 264 2.77 -12.40 5.38
C ASN A 264 3.40 -11.05 5.78
N MET A 265 2.62 -9.96 5.67
CA MET A 265 2.94 -8.62 6.19
C MET A 265 1.73 -7.99 6.88
N VAL A 266 1.98 -7.12 7.86
CA VAL A 266 0.93 -6.35 8.54
C VAL A 266 1.36 -4.88 8.58
N ASP A 267 0.50 -4.00 8.07
CA ASP A 267 0.66 -2.55 8.20
C ASP A 267 -0.04 -2.06 9.46
N LEU A 268 0.73 -1.53 10.41
CA LEU A 268 0.24 -1.10 11.72
C LEU A 268 -0.55 0.22 11.68
N ASP A 269 -0.38 1.02 10.64
CA ASP A 269 -1.10 2.30 10.48
C ASP A 269 -2.33 2.17 9.57
N SER A 270 -2.62 0.98 9.06
CA SER A 270 -3.73 0.72 8.13
C SER A 270 -3.71 1.66 6.90
N ASP A 271 -2.51 1.95 6.39
CA ASP A 271 -2.28 2.79 5.22
C ASP A 271 -1.78 1.96 4.02
N PRO A 272 -2.64 1.58 3.07
CA PRO A 272 -2.26 0.75 1.93
C PRO A 272 -1.21 1.41 1.02
N THR A 273 -1.03 2.73 1.12
CA THR A 273 -0.03 3.44 0.33
C THR A 273 1.40 3.07 0.74
N LYS A 274 1.60 2.54 1.96
CA LYS A 274 2.89 2.03 2.45
C LYS A 274 3.41 0.82 1.66
N LEU A 275 2.53 0.12 0.94
CA LEU A 275 2.99 -0.95 0.07
C LEU A 275 3.95 -0.42 -1.00
N LEU A 276 3.79 0.83 -1.46
CA LEU A 276 4.76 1.48 -2.34
C LEU A 276 6.16 1.52 -1.69
N ASP A 277 6.23 1.93 -0.43
CA ASP A 277 7.50 2.01 0.29
C ASP A 277 8.09 0.61 0.53
N VAL A 278 7.24 -0.39 0.80
CA VAL A 278 7.66 -1.80 0.94
C VAL A 278 8.22 -2.34 -0.37
N VAL A 279 7.56 -2.08 -1.49
CA VAL A 279 8.03 -2.45 -2.84
C VAL A 279 9.36 -1.77 -3.15
N GLN A 280 9.50 -0.49 -2.83
CA GLN A 280 10.74 0.24 -3.04
C GLN A 280 11.90 -0.36 -2.22
N ILE A 281 11.68 -0.68 -0.94
CA ILE A 281 12.67 -1.36 -0.09
C ILE A 281 13.00 -2.74 -0.65
N GLY A 282 12.01 -3.51 -1.09
CA GLY A 282 12.22 -4.81 -1.73
C GLY A 282 13.10 -4.70 -2.98
N LYS A 283 12.83 -3.73 -3.86
CA LYS A 283 13.67 -3.43 -5.04
C LYS A 283 15.09 -3.04 -4.67
N GLU A 284 15.27 -2.19 -3.65
CA GLU A 284 16.59 -1.81 -3.15
C GLU A 284 17.38 -3.02 -2.64
N LEU A 285 16.72 -3.94 -1.93
CA LEU A 285 17.34 -5.19 -1.48
C LEU A 285 17.78 -6.09 -2.63
N LEU A 286 16.91 -6.30 -3.62
CA LEU A 286 17.22 -7.11 -4.80
C LEU A 286 18.38 -6.52 -5.63
N VAL A 287 18.37 -5.20 -5.87
CA VAL A 287 19.44 -4.52 -6.59
C VAL A 287 20.75 -4.57 -5.81
N THR A 288 20.71 -4.38 -4.50
CA THR A 288 21.89 -4.49 -3.63
C THR A 288 22.48 -5.89 -3.67
N ARG A 289 21.65 -6.92 -3.54
CA ARG A 289 22.07 -8.32 -3.65
C ARG A 289 22.70 -8.61 -5.01
N GLY A 290 22.05 -8.18 -6.09
CA GLY A 290 22.59 -8.31 -7.45
C GLY A 290 23.93 -7.61 -7.64
N ALA A 291 24.08 -6.38 -7.11
CA ALA A 291 25.32 -5.62 -7.17
C ALA A 291 26.46 -6.32 -6.43
N LEU A 292 26.22 -6.79 -5.20
CA LEU A 292 27.21 -7.50 -4.39
C LEU A 292 27.61 -8.84 -5.03
N THR A 293 26.66 -9.60 -5.57
CA THR A 293 26.93 -10.85 -6.28
C THR A 293 27.79 -10.61 -7.52
N THR A 294 27.42 -9.58 -8.32
CA THR A 294 28.19 -9.22 -9.52
C THR A 294 29.63 -8.83 -9.17
N PHE A 295 29.80 -8.01 -8.12
CA PHE A 295 31.12 -7.63 -7.63
C PHE A 295 31.92 -8.86 -7.15
N SER A 296 31.29 -9.75 -6.37
CA SER A 296 31.95 -10.94 -5.84
C SER A 296 32.45 -11.86 -6.95
N ILE A 297 31.62 -12.15 -7.95
CA ILE A 297 32.01 -12.99 -9.10
C ILE A 297 33.18 -12.35 -9.86
N ALA A 298 33.09 -11.04 -10.16
CA ALA A 298 34.15 -10.34 -10.87
C ALA A 298 35.47 -10.30 -10.06
N ASN A 299 35.39 -10.10 -8.75
CA ASN A 299 36.50 -10.13 -7.82
C ASN A 299 37.17 -11.53 -7.76
N ASP A 300 36.37 -12.60 -7.77
CA ASP A 300 36.91 -13.96 -7.77
C ASP A 300 37.64 -14.27 -9.09
N VAL A 301 37.08 -13.86 -10.22
CA VAL A 301 37.75 -13.97 -11.53
C VAL A 301 39.10 -13.24 -11.53
N ALA A 302 39.14 -12.02 -10.99
CA ALA A 302 40.37 -11.24 -10.94
C ALA A 302 41.48 -11.89 -10.09
N LYS A 303 41.12 -12.59 -9.00
CA LYS A 303 42.08 -13.31 -8.14
C LYS A 303 42.75 -14.46 -8.87
N TYR A 304 42.10 -15.11 -9.84
CA TYR A 304 42.73 -16.16 -10.60
C TYR A 304 43.97 -15.70 -11.37
N PHE A 305 44.03 -14.43 -11.79
CA PHE A 305 45.21 -13.84 -12.42
C PHE A 305 46.40 -13.65 -11.46
N ALA A 306 46.16 -13.70 -10.14
CA ALA A 306 47.24 -13.74 -9.15
C ALA A 306 47.60 -15.16 -8.76
N ILE A 307 46.61 -16.02 -8.47
CA ILE A 307 46.77 -17.33 -7.85
C ILE A 307 47.26 -18.41 -8.86
N LEU A 308 46.70 -18.45 -10.06
CA LEU A 308 47.04 -19.47 -11.04
C LEU A 308 48.53 -19.41 -11.49
N PRO A 309 49.06 -18.23 -11.87
CA PRO A 309 50.48 -18.13 -12.16
C PRO A 309 51.38 -18.51 -10.96
N ALA A 310 51.00 -18.04 -9.76
CA ALA A 310 51.76 -18.31 -8.54
C ALA A 310 51.87 -19.80 -8.21
N LEU A 311 50.81 -20.58 -8.44
CA LEU A 311 50.78 -22.01 -8.13
C LEU A 311 51.37 -22.87 -9.23
N PHE A 312 51.16 -22.55 -10.51
CA PHE A 312 51.36 -23.47 -11.61
C PHE A 312 52.39 -23.04 -12.66
N ALA A 313 52.90 -21.77 -12.65
CA ALA A 313 53.82 -21.30 -13.68
C ALA A 313 55.14 -22.08 -13.71
N THR A 314 55.54 -22.66 -12.58
CA THR A 314 56.73 -23.53 -12.51
C THR A 314 56.54 -24.88 -13.23
N ILE A 315 55.32 -25.41 -13.21
CA ILE A 315 54.98 -26.70 -13.86
C ILE A 315 54.51 -26.45 -15.31
N TYR A 316 53.71 -25.39 -15.49
CA TYR A 316 53.13 -24.98 -16.77
C TYR A 316 53.56 -23.54 -17.08
N PRO A 317 54.73 -23.31 -17.68
CA PRO A 317 55.26 -21.95 -17.96
C PRO A 317 54.33 -21.04 -18.76
N GLN A 318 53.44 -21.65 -19.59
CA GLN A 318 52.45 -20.93 -20.38
C GLN A 318 51.47 -20.10 -19.49
N LEU A 319 51.20 -20.55 -18.26
CA LEU A 319 50.34 -19.85 -17.31
C LEU A 319 50.97 -18.55 -16.78
N GLY A 320 52.27 -18.36 -16.99
CA GLY A 320 52.95 -17.08 -16.70
C GLY A 320 52.32 -15.89 -17.42
N VAL A 321 51.69 -16.09 -18.59
CA VAL A 321 50.98 -15.04 -19.32
C VAL A 321 49.81 -14.45 -18.49
N LEU A 322 49.27 -15.22 -17.57
CA LEU A 322 48.19 -14.73 -16.67
C LEU A 322 48.71 -13.80 -15.56
N ASN A 323 50.05 -13.72 -15.33
CA ASN A 323 50.60 -12.78 -14.35
C ASN A 323 50.57 -11.33 -14.86
N VAL A 324 49.41 -10.84 -15.20
CA VAL A 324 49.16 -9.47 -15.71
C VAL A 324 49.56 -8.42 -14.67
N MET A 325 49.43 -8.75 -13.39
CA MET A 325 49.76 -7.83 -12.27
C MET A 325 51.28 -7.71 -12.03
N HIS A 326 52.11 -8.60 -12.63
CA HIS A 326 53.57 -8.65 -12.39
C HIS A 326 53.89 -8.69 -10.89
N LEU A 327 53.32 -9.65 -10.18
CA LEU A 327 53.57 -9.84 -8.74
C LEU A 327 54.97 -10.37 -8.48
N ASN A 328 55.54 -9.97 -7.35
CA ASN A 328 57.01 -10.08 -7.08
C ASN A 328 57.45 -11.57 -6.90
N SER A 329 56.65 -12.35 -6.16
CA SER A 329 56.93 -13.77 -5.92
C SER A 329 55.63 -14.57 -5.83
N PRO A 330 55.67 -15.92 -5.98
CA PRO A 330 54.48 -16.75 -5.75
C PRO A 330 53.92 -16.61 -4.34
N GLN A 331 54.77 -16.49 -3.34
CA GLN A 331 54.38 -16.31 -1.93
C GLN A 331 53.70 -14.96 -1.72
N SER A 332 54.30 -13.86 -2.25
CA SER A 332 53.69 -12.54 -2.14
C SER A 332 52.35 -12.45 -2.87
N ALA A 333 52.24 -13.11 -4.01
CA ALA A 333 50.98 -13.14 -4.80
C ALA A 333 49.83 -13.80 -4.04
N ILE A 334 50.08 -14.95 -3.43
CA ILE A 334 49.09 -15.67 -2.64
C ILE A 334 48.72 -14.88 -1.40
N LEU A 335 49.70 -14.38 -0.64
CA LEU A 335 49.48 -13.62 0.57
C LEU A 335 48.71 -12.30 0.30
N SER A 336 49.10 -11.57 -0.77
CA SER A 336 48.41 -10.34 -1.19
C SER A 336 46.98 -10.59 -1.59
N ALA A 337 46.67 -11.70 -2.29
CA ALA A 337 45.32 -12.05 -2.65
C ALA A 337 44.45 -12.38 -1.41
N ILE A 338 45.03 -13.10 -0.42
CA ILE A 338 44.31 -13.41 0.84
C ILE A 338 44.05 -12.16 1.66
N VAL A 339 45.07 -11.31 1.85
CA VAL A 339 44.94 -10.05 2.61
C VAL A 339 43.92 -9.14 1.94
N PHE A 340 44.00 -8.99 0.60
CA PHE A 340 43.01 -8.20 -0.14
C PHE A 340 41.58 -8.76 0.07
N ASN A 341 41.40 -10.08 0.02
CA ASN A 341 40.08 -10.70 0.22
C ASN A 341 39.52 -10.39 1.63
N ALA A 342 40.35 -10.45 2.66
CA ALA A 342 39.91 -10.08 4.00
C ALA A 342 39.50 -8.59 4.10
N LEU A 343 40.27 -7.68 3.51
CA LEU A 343 39.99 -6.25 3.53
C LEU A 343 38.73 -5.90 2.74
N ILE A 344 38.54 -6.48 1.55
CA ILE A 344 37.38 -6.15 0.70
C ILE A 344 36.06 -6.61 1.32
N ILE A 345 36.05 -7.71 2.08
CA ILE A 345 34.86 -8.16 2.81
C ILE A 345 34.45 -7.12 3.83
N VAL A 346 35.41 -6.57 4.61
CA VAL A 346 35.16 -5.53 5.60
C VAL A 346 34.59 -4.25 4.94
N VAL A 347 35.10 -3.89 3.76
CA VAL A 347 34.61 -2.71 2.99
C VAL A 347 33.21 -2.94 2.41
N LEU A 348 32.89 -4.16 2.01
CA LEU A 348 31.59 -4.51 1.42
C LEU A 348 30.46 -4.60 2.46
N ILE A 349 30.75 -4.89 3.75
CA ILE A 349 29.73 -4.95 4.80
C ILE A 349 28.95 -3.64 4.94
N PRO A 350 29.55 -2.44 5.07
CA PRO A 350 28.81 -1.18 5.10
C PRO A 350 27.95 -0.93 3.85
N LEU A 351 28.44 -1.35 2.67
CA LEU A 351 27.68 -1.23 1.42
C LEU A 351 26.45 -2.14 1.43
N ALA A 352 26.60 -3.39 1.92
CA ALA A 352 25.50 -4.33 2.08
C ALA A 352 24.43 -3.80 3.07
N LEU A 353 24.87 -3.20 4.19
CA LEU A 353 23.97 -2.69 5.21
C LEU A 353 23.25 -1.39 4.81
N ARG A 354 23.89 -0.51 4.05
CA ARG A 354 23.30 0.76 3.58
C ARG A 354 22.41 0.56 2.38
N GLY A 355 22.63 -0.51 1.60
CA GLY A 355 21.95 -0.77 0.34
C GLY A 355 22.36 0.17 -0.79
N VAL A 356 22.01 -0.22 -2.00
CA VAL A 356 22.16 0.58 -3.22
C VAL A 356 20.86 1.32 -3.47
N ARG A 357 20.86 2.66 -3.43
CA ARG A 357 19.67 3.46 -3.72
C ARG A 357 19.20 3.22 -5.15
N VAL A 358 17.94 2.83 -5.28
CA VAL A 358 17.26 2.63 -6.55
C VAL A 358 16.53 3.91 -6.92
N GLN A 359 16.94 4.56 -8.01
CA GLN A 359 16.11 5.57 -8.66
C GLN A 359 15.12 4.86 -9.59
N ALA A 360 13.96 5.48 -9.83
CA ALA A 360 12.96 4.95 -10.77
C ALA A 360 13.60 4.81 -12.17
N ALA A 361 14.02 3.58 -12.50
CA ALA A 361 14.68 3.24 -13.76
C ALA A 361 14.20 1.86 -14.22
N SER A 362 14.27 1.61 -15.53
CA SER A 362 13.92 0.30 -16.07
C SER A 362 14.90 -0.78 -15.59
N ALA A 363 14.44 -2.04 -15.54
CA ALA A 363 15.28 -3.18 -15.16
C ALA A 363 16.56 -3.27 -16.01
N ALA A 364 16.47 -2.99 -17.32
CA ALA A 364 17.62 -2.98 -18.22
C ALA A 364 18.66 -1.90 -17.86
N GLN A 365 18.20 -0.71 -17.48
CA GLN A 365 19.09 0.38 -17.04
C GLN A 365 19.79 0.05 -15.72
N LEU A 366 19.05 -0.53 -14.76
CA LEU A 366 19.60 -0.97 -13.48
C LEU A 366 20.64 -2.08 -13.68
N LEU A 367 20.34 -3.07 -14.52
CA LEU A 367 21.28 -4.16 -14.86
C LEU A 367 22.55 -3.60 -15.49
N ARG A 368 22.42 -2.70 -16.52
CA ARG A 368 23.58 -2.10 -17.18
C ARG A 368 24.43 -1.30 -16.20
N ARG A 369 23.81 -0.51 -15.31
CA ARG A 369 24.53 0.26 -14.29
C ARG A 369 25.26 -0.66 -13.31
N ASN A 370 24.60 -1.72 -12.84
CA ASN A 370 25.21 -2.71 -11.95
C ASN A 370 26.41 -3.39 -12.61
N LEU A 371 26.27 -3.83 -13.86
CA LEU A 371 27.33 -4.49 -14.59
C LEU A 371 28.54 -3.56 -14.80
N LEU A 372 28.29 -2.29 -15.13
CA LEU A 372 29.38 -1.31 -15.31
C LEU A 372 30.07 -0.94 -14.00
N ILE A 373 29.32 -0.65 -12.93
CA ILE A 373 29.92 -0.21 -11.67
C ILE A 373 30.50 -1.38 -10.89
N TYR A 374 29.70 -2.43 -10.65
CA TYR A 374 30.10 -3.54 -9.79
C TYR A 374 30.83 -4.66 -10.54
N GLY A 375 30.51 -4.91 -11.81
CA GLY A 375 31.23 -5.87 -12.65
C GLY A 375 32.61 -5.35 -13.00
N LEU A 376 32.69 -4.19 -13.64
CA LEU A 376 34.00 -3.59 -14.01
C LEU A 376 34.81 -3.19 -12.76
N GLY A 377 34.16 -2.58 -11.75
CA GLY A 377 34.78 -2.28 -10.47
C GLY A 377 35.28 -3.51 -9.76
N GLY A 378 34.47 -4.60 -9.72
CA GLY A 378 34.88 -5.89 -9.15
C GLY A 378 36.05 -6.55 -9.87
N LEU A 379 36.25 -6.23 -11.15
CA LEU A 379 37.42 -6.69 -11.89
C LEU A 379 38.67 -5.81 -11.62
N VAL A 380 38.53 -4.48 -11.71
CA VAL A 380 39.64 -3.53 -11.62
C VAL A 380 40.20 -3.39 -10.19
N VAL A 381 39.31 -3.29 -9.20
CA VAL A 381 39.70 -3.05 -7.80
C VAL A 381 40.64 -4.14 -7.25
N PRO A 382 40.44 -5.45 -7.49
CA PRO A 382 41.39 -6.48 -7.07
C PRO A 382 42.74 -6.37 -7.75
N PHE A 383 42.80 -6.06 -9.06
CA PHE A 383 44.07 -5.90 -9.76
C PHE A 383 44.95 -4.81 -9.09
N VAL A 384 44.31 -3.66 -8.80
CA VAL A 384 45.03 -2.54 -8.13
C VAL A 384 45.33 -2.87 -6.66
N GLY A 385 44.33 -3.42 -5.94
CA GLY A 385 44.45 -3.70 -4.52
C GLY A 385 45.46 -4.81 -4.20
N ILE A 386 45.45 -5.90 -4.94
CA ILE A 386 46.41 -7.02 -4.78
C ILE A 386 47.83 -6.52 -5.10
N LYS A 387 48.00 -5.71 -6.19
CA LYS A 387 49.31 -5.17 -6.55
C LYS A 387 49.84 -4.21 -5.49
N LEU A 388 49.01 -3.33 -4.93
CA LEU A 388 49.45 -2.42 -3.85
C LEU A 388 49.87 -3.19 -2.59
N ILE A 389 49.16 -4.24 -2.24
CA ILE A 389 49.50 -5.11 -1.09
C ILE A 389 50.81 -5.85 -1.37
N ASP A 390 51.01 -6.38 -2.58
CA ASP A 390 52.24 -7.04 -3.01
C ASP A 390 53.46 -6.11 -2.87
N MET A 391 53.32 -4.85 -3.35
CA MET A 391 54.36 -3.84 -3.20
C MET A 391 54.65 -3.51 -1.73
N LEU A 392 53.60 -3.42 -0.90
CA LEU A 392 53.78 -3.15 0.54
C LEU A 392 54.46 -4.31 1.25
N LEU A 393 54.06 -5.55 1.01
CA LEU A 393 54.67 -6.74 1.62
C LEU A 393 56.13 -6.88 1.23
N THR A 394 56.48 -6.61 -0.05
CA THR A 394 57.83 -6.61 -0.55
C THR A 394 58.67 -5.49 0.07
N ALA A 395 58.11 -4.26 0.19
CA ALA A 395 58.82 -3.11 0.81
C ALA A 395 59.11 -3.34 2.31
N LEU A 396 58.25 -4.08 3.00
CA LEU A 396 58.42 -4.44 4.41
C LEU A 396 59.25 -5.72 4.63
N HIS A 397 59.80 -6.32 3.56
CA HIS A 397 60.57 -7.57 3.59
C HIS A 397 59.83 -8.73 4.28
N LEU A 398 58.50 -8.79 4.15
CA LEU A 398 57.68 -9.86 4.75
C LEU A 398 57.55 -11.07 3.86
N VAL A 399 57.92 -10.94 2.59
CA VAL A 399 57.91 -12.02 1.56
C VAL A 399 59.03 -11.79 0.58
#